data_e71cbff2fa7dd17a8d195a3e46e91c30
#
_entry.id   e71cbff2fa7dd17a8d195a3e46e91c30
#
_cell.length_a   1.000
_cell.length_b   1.000
_cell.length_c   1.000
_cell.angle_alpha   90.00
_cell.angle_beta   90.00
_cell.angle_gamma   90.00
#
_symmetry.space_group_name_H-M   'P 1'
#
loop_
_entity.id
_entity.type
_entity.pdbx_description
1 polymer ?
#
loop_
_entity_poly.entity_id
_entity_poly.type
_entity_poly.pdbx_seq_one_letter_code
_entity_poly.pdbx_strand_id
1 'polypeptide(L)'
;MAALTESTLAVASEADALEFARSVLRIEAAAIERVRERIDASLARAADLIFRARGGVIVTGMGKAGLVGQKLAATLASTGTRAFPMHPSEAVHGDLGRIRSGDVVLALSQSGETEEVVRLVPALRRLGAVLIAITERATSTLGRQSDLTIALGPIEEACPLGLAPSASTTAMMAVGDALALLVSRMRDFRAEEFALYHPAGSLGRKLARVEDLMRTGNHVRLAHVDETVRSVLVRLGGARRRTGAIVVIDDAERLAGIFTDSDLARLFETRRDALIDRPIAEVMTRDPVRVTVGAPVAEAVEALRARKLSELPVVDRGGRPVGLIDVTDLIGLVPERLDAEDAA
;
A
#
# COMPACT_ATOMS: atom_id res chain seq x y z
N MET A 1 36.56 -36.40 29.32
CA MET A 1 35.29 -36.50 28.55
C MET A 1 34.18 -36.59 29.58
N ALA A 2 33.56 -35.45 29.90
CA ALA A 2 32.41 -35.37 30.78
C ALA A 2 31.14 -35.57 29.91
N ALA A 3 30.37 -36.57 30.25
CA ALA A 3 29.08 -36.86 29.62
C ALA A 3 28.15 -35.67 29.82
N LEU A 4 27.73 -35.06 28.74
CA LEU A 4 26.58 -34.17 28.71
C LEU A 4 25.36 -35.02 29.03
N THR A 5 24.84 -34.90 30.24
CA THR A 5 23.55 -35.43 30.61
C THR A 5 22.51 -34.80 29.68
N GLU A 6 21.88 -35.62 28.86
CA GLU A 6 20.66 -35.26 28.13
C GLU A 6 19.60 -34.85 29.14
N SER A 7 19.42 -33.56 29.34
CA SER A 7 18.22 -32.98 29.92
C SER A 7 17.10 -33.28 28.92
N THR A 8 16.37 -34.35 29.14
CA THR A 8 15.08 -34.64 28.55
C THR A 8 14.15 -33.48 28.95
N LEU A 9 14.07 -32.41 28.15
CA LEU A 9 12.94 -31.52 28.16
C LEU A 9 11.73 -32.44 27.91
N ALA A 10 10.95 -32.70 28.97
CA ALA A 10 9.67 -33.37 28.80
C ALA A 10 8.88 -32.54 27.78
N VAL A 11 8.78 -33.05 26.56
CA VAL A 11 7.94 -32.43 25.52
C VAL A 11 6.54 -32.48 26.11
N ALA A 12 5.98 -31.31 26.40
CA ALA A 12 4.60 -31.18 26.83
C ALA A 12 3.72 -31.93 25.83
N SER A 13 2.67 -32.59 26.32
CA SER A 13 1.72 -33.23 25.43
C SER A 13 1.19 -32.20 24.43
N GLU A 14 0.75 -32.60 23.25
CA GLU A 14 0.16 -31.68 22.27
C GLU A 14 -0.97 -30.86 22.91
N ALA A 15 -1.77 -31.48 23.78
CA ALA A 15 -2.84 -30.81 24.52
C ALA A 15 -2.30 -29.70 25.44
N ASP A 16 -1.21 -29.97 26.17
CA ASP A 16 -0.59 -28.98 27.07
C ASP A 16 0.04 -27.83 26.29
N ALA A 17 0.67 -28.15 25.16
CA ALA A 17 1.25 -27.13 24.28
C ALA A 17 0.17 -26.17 23.69
N LEU A 18 -0.96 -26.74 23.26
CA LEU A 18 -2.09 -25.97 22.75
C LEU A 18 -2.76 -25.12 23.84
N GLU A 19 -2.93 -25.68 25.06
CA GLU A 19 -3.51 -24.91 26.17
C GLU A 19 -2.59 -23.75 26.58
N PHE A 20 -1.28 -23.99 26.64
CA PHE A 20 -0.32 -22.91 26.89
C PHE A 20 -0.40 -21.81 25.81
N ALA A 21 -0.41 -22.18 24.53
CA ALA A 21 -0.54 -21.19 23.43
C ALA A 21 -1.85 -20.39 23.55
N ARG A 22 -2.97 -21.04 23.86
CA ARG A 22 -4.26 -20.36 24.09
C ARG A 22 -4.21 -19.44 25.32
N SER A 23 -3.47 -19.81 26.37
CA SER A 23 -3.30 -18.97 27.55
C SER A 23 -2.54 -17.67 27.22
N VAL A 24 -1.47 -17.75 26.41
CA VAL A 24 -0.73 -16.58 25.92
C VAL A 24 -1.65 -15.62 25.15
N LEU A 25 -2.40 -16.14 24.18
CA LEU A 25 -3.34 -15.31 23.40
C LEU A 25 -4.42 -14.67 24.28
N ARG A 26 -4.90 -15.38 25.31
CA ARG A 26 -5.88 -14.85 26.26
C ARG A 26 -5.31 -13.68 27.09
N ILE A 27 -4.06 -13.80 27.55
CA ILE A 27 -3.37 -12.75 28.33
C ILE A 27 -3.15 -11.52 27.46
N GLU A 28 -2.70 -11.69 26.22
CA GLU A 28 -2.50 -10.58 25.26
C GLU A 28 -3.83 -9.88 24.93
N ALA A 29 -4.89 -10.62 24.64
CA ALA A 29 -6.21 -10.06 24.41
C ALA A 29 -6.74 -9.28 25.62
N ALA A 30 -6.55 -9.82 26.84
CA ALA A 30 -6.92 -9.13 28.06
C ALA A 30 -6.09 -7.86 28.31
N ALA A 31 -4.83 -7.81 27.88
CA ALA A 31 -4.02 -6.62 27.95
C ALA A 31 -4.57 -5.50 27.05
N ILE A 32 -4.94 -5.83 25.80
CA ILE A 32 -5.58 -4.88 24.88
C ILE A 32 -6.88 -4.34 25.49
N GLU A 33 -7.72 -5.21 26.03
CA GLU A 33 -9.00 -4.80 26.62
C GLU A 33 -8.83 -3.87 27.81
N ARG A 34 -7.88 -4.16 28.72
CA ARG A 34 -7.54 -3.28 29.82
C ARG A 34 -7.05 -1.91 29.37
N VAL A 35 -6.26 -1.86 28.30
CA VAL A 35 -5.80 -0.58 27.73
C VAL A 35 -6.95 0.16 27.06
N ARG A 36 -7.85 -0.53 26.35
CA ARG A 36 -9.05 0.05 25.76
C ARG A 36 -9.90 0.82 26.80
N GLU A 37 -10.07 0.24 27.99
CA GLU A 37 -10.81 0.86 29.08
C GLU A 37 -10.09 2.09 29.69
N ARG A 38 -8.77 2.21 29.51
CA ARG A 38 -7.95 3.30 30.03
C ARG A 38 -7.69 4.43 29.06
N ILE A 39 -7.97 4.22 27.77
CA ILE A 39 -7.81 5.25 26.77
C ILE A 39 -8.65 6.47 27.16
N ASP A 40 -8.00 7.62 27.23
CA ASP A 40 -8.60 8.89 27.60
C ASP A 40 -8.31 9.99 26.55
N ALA A 41 -8.55 11.23 26.91
CA ALA A 41 -8.31 12.39 26.06
C ALA A 41 -6.86 12.55 25.62
N SER A 42 -5.88 11.85 26.23
CA SER A 42 -4.47 11.91 25.82
C SER A 42 -4.27 11.34 24.41
N LEU A 43 -4.99 10.28 24.03
CA LEU A 43 -4.92 9.72 22.68
C LEU A 43 -5.41 10.72 21.62
N ALA A 44 -6.54 11.39 21.89
CA ALA A 44 -7.08 12.39 20.97
C ALA A 44 -6.16 13.61 20.84
N ARG A 45 -5.56 14.06 21.96
CA ARG A 45 -4.56 15.14 21.96
C ARG A 45 -3.29 14.75 21.21
N ALA A 46 -2.82 13.51 21.36
CA ALA A 46 -1.68 12.99 20.60
C ALA A 46 -1.98 13.00 19.09
N ALA A 47 -3.17 12.58 18.70
CA ALA A 47 -3.60 12.61 17.31
C ALA A 47 -3.65 14.06 16.77
N ASP A 48 -4.15 15.02 17.54
CA ASP A 48 -4.18 16.44 17.14
C ASP A 48 -2.77 17.02 16.99
N LEU A 49 -1.84 16.72 17.92
CA LEU A 49 -0.44 17.11 17.80
C LEU A 49 0.22 16.56 16.52
N ILE A 50 -0.01 15.29 16.21
CA ILE A 50 0.50 14.66 14.99
C ILE A 50 -0.17 15.26 13.75
N PHE A 51 -1.47 15.48 13.77
CA PHE A 51 -2.22 16.05 12.67
C PHE A 51 -1.74 17.45 12.30
N ARG A 52 -1.47 18.30 13.31
CA ARG A 52 -1.00 19.68 13.13
C ARG A 52 0.50 19.82 12.95
N ALA A 53 1.27 18.73 13.09
CA ALA A 53 2.71 18.77 12.92
C ALA A 53 3.08 19.30 11.53
N ARG A 54 3.96 20.31 11.48
CA ARG A 54 4.48 20.87 10.22
C ARG A 54 5.59 20.02 9.62
N GLY A 55 6.18 19.15 10.43
CA GLY A 55 7.23 18.23 10.05
C GLY A 55 6.72 16.79 9.88
N GLY A 56 7.54 15.84 10.31
CA GLY A 56 7.20 14.41 10.33
C GLY A 56 7.01 13.87 11.75
N VAL A 57 6.67 12.59 11.81
CA VAL A 57 6.64 11.81 13.06
C VAL A 57 7.87 10.91 13.09
N ILE A 58 8.68 11.06 14.13
CA ILE A 58 9.81 10.18 14.39
C ILE A 58 9.40 9.19 15.48
N VAL A 59 9.48 7.90 15.20
CA VAL A 59 9.13 6.86 16.19
C VAL A 59 10.40 6.22 16.72
N THR A 60 10.57 6.23 18.04
CA THR A 60 11.77 5.72 18.69
C THR A 60 11.45 4.79 19.86
N GLY A 61 12.31 3.82 20.11
CA GLY A 61 12.20 2.85 21.19
C GLY A 61 13.33 1.82 21.13
N MET A 62 13.57 1.12 22.23
CA MET A 62 14.62 0.09 22.33
C MET A 62 14.03 -1.33 22.24
N GLY A 63 14.80 -2.26 21.71
CA GLY A 63 14.47 -3.67 21.65
C GLY A 63 13.12 -3.95 21.00
N LYS A 64 12.24 -4.72 21.65
CA LYS A 64 10.92 -5.06 21.10
C LYS A 64 9.99 -3.85 20.95
N ALA A 65 10.08 -2.86 21.86
CA ALA A 65 9.37 -1.58 21.70
C ALA A 65 9.85 -0.81 20.46
N GLY A 66 11.14 -0.89 20.13
CA GLY A 66 11.70 -0.33 18.90
C GLY A 66 11.16 -1.00 17.65
N LEU A 67 11.00 -2.32 17.64
CA LEU A 67 10.37 -3.06 16.52
C LEU A 67 8.89 -2.68 16.35
N VAL A 68 8.16 -2.54 17.46
CA VAL A 68 6.79 -1.98 17.42
C VAL A 68 6.79 -0.57 16.84
N GLY A 69 7.77 0.25 17.23
CA GLY A 69 7.96 1.61 16.70
C GLY A 69 8.23 1.64 15.20
N GLN A 70 9.03 0.71 14.68
CA GLN A 70 9.25 0.57 13.23
C GLN A 70 7.95 0.26 12.50
N LYS A 71 7.15 -0.70 13.01
CA LYS A 71 5.84 -1.04 12.46
C LYS A 71 4.91 0.17 12.48
N LEU A 72 4.88 0.90 13.57
CA LEU A 72 4.03 2.06 13.73
C LEU A 72 4.42 3.20 12.77
N ALA A 73 5.72 3.47 12.60
CA ALA A 73 6.21 4.42 11.62
C ALA A 73 5.78 4.04 10.19
N ALA A 74 5.85 2.75 9.85
CA ALA A 74 5.39 2.24 8.56
C ALA A 74 3.87 2.42 8.40
N THR A 75 3.07 2.13 9.45
CA THR A 75 1.61 2.34 9.43
C THR A 75 1.26 3.81 9.22
N LEU A 76 1.89 4.74 9.95
CA LEU A 76 1.70 6.18 9.79
C LEU A 76 2.03 6.63 8.36
N ALA A 77 3.19 6.20 7.84
CA ALA A 77 3.63 6.57 6.49
C ALA A 77 2.67 6.06 5.42
N SER A 78 2.22 4.81 5.54
CA SER A 78 1.30 4.19 4.58
C SER A 78 -0.13 4.72 4.66
N THR A 79 -0.47 5.45 5.71
CA THR A 79 -1.79 6.05 5.95
C THR A 79 -1.77 7.59 5.90
N GLY A 80 -0.81 8.18 5.17
CA GLY A 80 -0.80 9.61 4.83
C GLY A 80 -0.07 10.51 5.82
N THR A 81 0.62 9.95 6.82
CA THR A 81 1.44 10.75 7.76
C THR A 81 2.91 10.45 7.55
N ARG A 82 3.69 11.46 7.12
CA ARG A 82 5.14 11.31 6.97
C ARG A 82 5.75 10.84 8.29
N ALA A 83 6.28 9.63 8.32
CA ALA A 83 6.89 9.05 9.51
C ALA A 83 8.09 8.17 9.17
N PHE A 84 9.03 8.05 10.12
CA PHE A 84 10.17 7.17 10.02
C PHE A 84 10.65 6.73 11.41
N PRO A 85 11.22 5.52 11.53
CA PRO A 85 11.81 5.06 12.78
C PRO A 85 13.20 5.69 12.99
N MET A 86 13.57 5.86 14.27
CA MET A 86 14.92 6.28 14.68
C MET A 86 15.37 5.42 15.86
N HIS A 87 16.50 4.73 15.72
CA HIS A 87 17.04 3.93 16.81
C HIS A 87 17.72 4.84 17.84
N PRO A 88 17.43 4.69 19.16
CA PRO A 88 17.98 5.58 20.18
C PRO A 88 19.51 5.62 20.21
N SER A 89 20.18 4.50 19.97
CA SER A 89 21.65 4.47 19.94
C SER A 89 22.23 5.22 18.74
N GLU A 90 21.60 5.13 17.56
CA GLU A 90 22.04 5.88 16.37
C GLU A 90 21.73 7.38 16.52
N ALA A 91 20.68 7.71 17.25
CA ALA A 91 20.31 9.09 17.50
C ALA A 91 21.43 9.88 18.16
N VAL A 92 22.10 9.33 19.19
CA VAL A 92 23.21 9.99 19.91
C VAL A 92 24.51 10.03 19.09
N HIS A 93 24.58 9.29 17.98
CA HIS A 93 25.73 9.25 17.05
C HIS A 93 25.49 10.02 15.75
N GLY A 94 24.44 10.86 15.68
CA GLY A 94 24.25 11.79 14.56
C GLY A 94 22.84 11.82 13.98
N ASP A 95 22.04 10.78 14.14
CA ASP A 95 20.67 10.73 13.58
C ASP A 95 19.71 11.79 14.15
N LEU A 96 20.04 12.41 15.30
CA LEU A 96 19.36 13.61 15.78
C LEU A 96 19.37 14.76 14.75
N GLY A 97 20.35 14.78 13.84
CA GLY A 97 20.41 15.72 12.73
C GLY A 97 19.25 15.61 11.73
N ARG A 98 18.48 14.53 11.78
CA ARG A 98 17.26 14.32 10.96
C ARG A 98 16.03 15.03 11.52
N ILE A 99 16.06 15.43 12.80
CA ILE A 99 14.94 16.09 13.50
C ILE A 99 14.95 17.58 13.19
N ARG A 100 13.76 18.13 12.98
CA ARG A 100 13.51 19.55 12.75
C ARG A 100 12.54 20.10 13.79
N SER A 101 12.59 21.40 14.02
CA SER A 101 11.59 22.08 14.83
C SER A 101 10.21 21.87 14.20
N GLY A 102 9.24 21.49 15.04
CA GLY A 102 7.89 21.16 14.60
C GLY A 102 7.66 19.69 14.21
N ASP A 103 8.69 18.85 14.31
CA ASP A 103 8.52 17.40 14.27
C ASP A 103 7.89 16.89 15.58
N VAL A 104 7.20 15.75 15.50
CA VAL A 104 6.70 15.01 16.66
C VAL A 104 7.57 13.77 16.85
N VAL A 105 8.08 13.58 18.07
CA VAL A 105 8.79 12.34 18.43
C VAL A 105 7.85 11.50 19.29
N LEU A 106 7.54 10.29 18.81
CA LEU A 106 6.76 9.29 19.52
C LEU A 106 7.73 8.27 20.14
N ALA A 107 7.91 8.34 21.46
CA ALA A 107 8.85 7.53 22.21
C ALA A 107 8.13 6.37 22.90
N LEU A 108 8.55 5.14 22.62
CA LEU A 108 7.97 3.91 23.13
C LEU A 108 8.89 3.27 24.16
N SER A 109 8.41 3.14 25.39
CA SER A 109 9.11 2.42 26.47
C SER A 109 8.11 1.94 27.49
N GLN A 110 7.95 0.62 27.69
CA GLN A 110 7.00 0.08 28.65
C GLN A 110 7.25 0.60 30.07
N SER A 111 8.47 0.51 30.56
CA SER A 111 8.83 1.02 31.88
C SER A 111 8.86 2.55 31.96
N GLY A 112 9.14 3.19 30.83
CA GLY A 112 9.45 4.64 30.77
C GLY A 112 10.77 5.01 31.44
N GLU A 113 11.62 4.02 31.73
CA GLU A 113 12.93 4.18 32.37
C GLU A 113 14.09 3.69 31.48
N THR A 114 13.81 3.34 30.20
CA THR A 114 14.84 2.89 29.24
C THR A 114 15.86 4.00 29.03
N GLU A 115 17.10 3.77 29.49
CA GLU A 115 18.13 4.80 29.55
C GLU A 115 18.41 5.43 28.21
N GLU A 116 18.52 4.63 27.16
CA GLU A 116 18.83 5.10 25.79
C GLU A 116 17.73 6.03 25.24
N VAL A 117 16.47 5.78 25.61
CA VAL A 117 15.34 6.64 25.20
C VAL A 117 15.30 7.93 26.05
N VAL A 118 15.47 7.81 27.37
CA VAL A 118 15.45 8.95 28.29
C VAL A 118 16.58 9.93 28.00
N ARG A 119 17.77 9.43 27.65
CA ARG A 119 18.95 10.27 27.30
C ARG A 119 18.74 11.17 26.08
N LEU A 120 17.76 10.84 25.19
CA LEU A 120 17.45 11.69 24.03
C LEU A 120 16.68 12.95 24.41
N VAL A 121 15.90 12.93 25.48
CA VAL A 121 14.92 13.99 25.80
C VAL A 121 15.54 15.40 25.85
N PRO A 122 16.69 15.63 26.49
CA PRO A 122 17.29 16.98 26.51
C PRO A 122 17.65 17.51 25.12
N ALA A 123 18.10 16.61 24.23
CA ALA A 123 18.45 16.96 22.85
C ALA A 123 17.20 17.25 22.02
N LEU A 124 16.15 16.42 22.14
CA LEU A 124 14.87 16.60 21.45
C LEU A 124 14.23 17.94 21.79
N ARG A 125 14.25 18.33 23.08
CA ARG A 125 13.75 19.64 23.52
C ARG A 125 14.54 20.80 22.89
N ARG A 126 15.87 20.71 22.84
CA ARG A 126 16.71 21.75 22.21
C ARG A 126 16.45 21.89 20.71
N LEU A 127 16.08 20.80 20.05
CA LEU A 127 15.72 20.79 18.64
C LEU A 127 14.31 21.31 18.38
N GLY A 128 13.50 21.55 19.43
CA GLY A 128 12.14 22.06 19.31
C GLY A 128 11.15 21.00 18.79
N ALA A 129 11.43 19.72 19.01
CA ALA A 129 10.50 18.64 18.73
C ALA A 129 9.49 18.49 19.87
N VAL A 130 8.25 18.12 19.51
CA VAL A 130 7.20 17.75 20.48
C VAL A 130 7.37 16.27 20.84
N LEU A 131 7.49 15.97 22.13
CA LEU A 131 7.71 14.60 22.61
C LEU A 131 6.41 13.99 23.16
N ILE A 132 5.96 12.91 22.57
CA ILE A 132 4.84 12.08 23.03
C ILE A 132 5.39 10.73 23.51
N ALA A 133 5.08 10.35 24.76
CA ALA A 133 5.45 9.04 25.29
C ALA A 133 4.27 8.05 25.21
N ILE A 134 4.58 6.79 24.84
CA ILE A 134 3.72 5.63 25.10
C ILE A 134 4.45 4.77 26.13
N THR A 135 3.89 4.69 27.35
CA THR A 135 4.54 4.05 28.48
C THR A 135 3.50 3.52 29.47
N GLU A 136 3.91 2.65 30.41
CA GLU A 136 3.01 2.16 31.46
C GLU A 136 2.42 3.30 32.31
N ARG A 137 3.25 4.27 32.71
CA ARG A 137 2.89 5.29 33.71
C ARG A 137 3.33 6.69 33.28
N ALA A 138 2.44 7.66 33.40
CA ALA A 138 2.78 9.07 33.21
C ALA A 138 3.79 9.58 34.26
N THR A 139 3.91 8.91 35.39
CA THR A 139 4.87 9.21 36.46
C THR A 139 6.26 8.62 36.25
N SER A 140 6.50 7.84 35.18
CA SER A 140 7.84 7.40 34.81
C SER A 140 8.74 8.56 34.41
N THR A 141 10.05 8.35 34.32
CA THR A 141 11.01 9.40 33.92
C THR A 141 10.71 9.93 32.52
N LEU A 142 10.44 9.05 31.54
CA LEU A 142 10.03 9.44 30.19
C LEU A 142 8.69 10.18 30.22
N GLY A 143 7.70 9.65 30.96
CA GLY A 143 6.37 10.26 31.05
C GLY A 143 6.40 11.68 31.57
N ARG A 144 7.11 11.93 32.69
CA ARG A 144 7.26 13.27 33.27
C ARG A 144 8.02 14.26 32.39
N GLN A 145 8.89 13.75 31.52
CA GLN A 145 9.68 14.58 30.63
C GLN A 145 9.06 14.77 29.25
N SER A 146 7.96 14.11 28.95
CA SER A 146 7.23 14.26 27.69
C SER A 146 6.22 15.38 27.73
N ASP A 147 5.92 15.99 26.57
CA ASP A 147 4.87 17.01 26.45
C ASP A 147 3.48 16.38 26.59
N LEU A 148 3.37 15.10 26.23
CA LEU A 148 2.14 14.31 26.38
C LEU A 148 2.49 12.85 26.64
N THR A 149 1.72 12.18 27.48
CA THR A 149 1.86 10.75 27.75
C THR A 149 0.57 10.01 27.51
N ILE A 150 0.64 8.93 26.75
CA ILE A 150 -0.39 7.92 26.63
C ILE A 150 0.00 6.78 27.59
N ALA A 151 -0.75 6.65 28.69
CA ALA A 151 -0.45 5.69 29.73
C ALA A 151 -1.19 4.37 29.49
N LEU A 152 -0.44 3.28 29.28
CA LEU A 152 -0.99 1.94 29.05
C LEU A 152 -1.52 1.29 30.35
N GLY A 153 -0.98 1.72 31.51
CA GLY A 153 -1.19 1.07 32.81
C GLY A 153 -0.37 -0.22 32.94
N PRO A 154 -0.47 -0.87 34.12
CA PRO A 154 0.25 -2.11 34.37
C PRO A 154 -0.26 -3.24 33.47
N ILE A 155 0.68 -3.96 32.85
CA ILE A 155 0.43 -5.08 31.95
C ILE A 155 1.25 -6.26 32.45
N GLU A 156 0.58 -7.38 32.67
CA GLU A 156 1.20 -8.66 33.00
C GLU A 156 1.65 -9.33 31.69
N GLU A 157 2.91 -9.77 31.67
CA GLU A 157 3.46 -10.45 30.50
C GLU A 157 2.99 -11.92 30.44
N ALA A 158 2.78 -12.42 29.22
CA ALA A 158 2.38 -13.82 29.02
C ALA A 158 3.56 -14.81 29.19
N CYS A 159 4.78 -14.31 29.24
CA CYS A 159 5.97 -15.11 29.50
C CYS A 159 5.91 -15.70 30.92
N PRO A 160 6.09 -17.01 31.10
CA PRO A 160 6.08 -17.64 32.44
C PRO A 160 7.09 -17.08 33.44
N LEU A 161 8.18 -16.48 32.92
CA LEU A 161 9.19 -15.80 33.72
C LEU A 161 8.86 -14.33 33.96
N GLY A 162 7.82 -13.79 33.35
CA GLY A 162 7.47 -12.35 33.41
C GLY A 162 8.51 -11.42 32.79
N LEU A 163 9.50 -11.95 32.04
CA LEU A 163 10.65 -11.18 31.54
C LEU A 163 10.55 -10.81 30.07
N ALA A 164 9.99 -11.68 29.24
CA ALA A 164 9.92 -11.43 27.81
C ALA A 164 8.71 -10.55 27.49
N PRO A 165 8.91 -9.35 26.93
CA PRO A 165 7.81 -8.50 26.49
C PRO A 165 6.98 -9.21 25.41
N SER A 166 5.69 -9.40 25.68
CA SER A 166 4.69 -10.03 24.81
C SER A 166 3.39 -9.21 24.88
N ALA A 167 2.63 -9.33 25.96
CA ALA A 167 1.38 -8.61 26.16
C ALA A 167 1.56 -7.09 26.16
N SER A 168 2.64 -6.57 26.73
CA SER A 168 2.95 -5.13 26.71
C SER A 168 3.22 -4.62 25.30
N THR A 169 3.98 -5.37 24.48
CA THR A 169 4.26 -4.99 23.10
C THR A 169 3.04 -5.10 22.20
N THR A 170 2.20 -6.10 22.41
CA THR A 170 0.90 -6.26 21.73
C THR A 170 -0.04 -5.10 22.03
N ALA A 171 -0.18 -4.72 23.29
CA ALA A 171 -1.00 -3.57 23.69
C ALA A 171 -0.45 -2.24 23.16
N MET A 172 0.88 -2.05 23.21
CA MET A 172 1.56 -0.86 22.67
C MET A 172 1.34 -0.73 21.16
N MET A 173 1.41 -1.83 20.44
CA MET A 173 1.13 -1.87 18.98
C MET A 173 -0.33 -1.52 18.70
N ALA A 174 -1.29 -2.07 19.45
CA ALA A 174 -2.71 -1.79 19.28
C ALA A 174 -3.05 -0.30 19.52
N VAL A 175 -2.47 0.32 20.57
CA VAL A 175 -2.62 1.76 20.83
C VAL A 175 -1.99 2.59 19.73
N GLY A 176 -0.80 2.19 19.27
CA GLY A 176 -0.12 2.85 18.16
C GLY A 176 -0.95 2.81 16.87
N ASP A 177 -1.57 1.68 16.55
CA ASP A 177 -2.46 1.54 15.40
C ASP A 177 -3.71 2.39 15.55
N ALA A 178 -4.33 2.42 16.74
CA ALA A 178 -5.47 3.27 17.01
C ALA A 178 -5.12 4.75 16.79
N LEU A 179 -3.92 5.19 17.24
CA LEU A 179 -3.41 6.54 17.03
C LEU A 179 -3.21 6.85 15.54
N ALA A 180 -2.51 5.96 14.82
CA ALA A 180 -2.23 6.14 13.40
C ALA A 180 -3.50 6.21 12.55
N LEU A 181 -4.46 5.33 12.81
CA LEU A 181 -5.74 5.29 12.10
C LEU A 181 -6.63 6.49 12.46
N LEU A 182 -6.57 6.98 13.70
CA LEU A 182 -7.27 8.21 14.08
C LEU A 182 -6.72 9.41 13.30
N VAL A 183 -5.39 9.56 13.20
CA VAL A 183 -4.75 10.62 12.41
C VAL A 183 -5.10 10.49 10.93
N SER A 184 -5.07 9.28 10.38
CA SER A 184 -5.47 9.00 8.99
C SER A 184 -6.92 9.44 8.72
N ARG A 185 -7.84 9.14 9.64
CA ARG A 185 -9.23 9.60 9.58
C ARG A 185 -9.34 11.14 9.65
N MET A 186 -8.56 11.80 10.50
CA MET A 186 -8.53 13.27 10.60
C MET A 186 -8.01 13.93 9.33
N ARG A 187 -7.14 13.23 8.55
CA ARG A 187 -6.61 13.70 7.26
C ARG A 187 -7.57 13.45 6.09
N ASP A 188 -8.70 12.77 6.31
CA ASP A 188 -9.59 12.27 5.24
C ASP A 188 -8.82 11.44 4.19
N PHE A 189 -7.86 10.62 4.67
CA PHE A 189 -7.01 9.80 3.81
C PHE A 189 -7.83 8.77 3.05
N ARG A 190 -7.70 8.76 1.71
CA ARG A 190 -8.56 8.01 0.81
C ARG A 190 -7.87 6.79 0.21
N ALA A 191 -8.70 5.91 -0.33
CA ALA A 191 -8.23 4.69 -0.98
C ALA A 191 -7.30 4.97 -2.18
N GLU A 192 -7.53 6.07 -2.89
CA GLU A 192 -6.70 6.50 -4.02
C GLU A 192 -5.29 6.89 -3.57
N GLU A 193 -5.16 7.58 -2.43
CA GLU A 193 -3.88 7.92 -1.84
C GLU A 193 -3.16 6.67 -1.31
N PHE A 194 -3.91 5.71 -0.75
CA PHE A 194 -3.35 4.42 -0.34
C PHE A 194 -2.77 3.65 -1.53
N ALA A 195 -3.45 3.65 -2.67
CA ALA A 195 -2.98 3.02 -3.91
C ALA A 195 -1.65 3.62 -4.39
N LEU A 196 -1.50 4.95 -4.28
CA LEU A 196 -0.27 5.67 -4.64
C LEU A 196 0.94 5.18 -3.82
N TYR A 197 0.73 4.86 -2.53
CA TYR A 197 1.80 4.36 -1.65
C TYR A 197 2.03 2.86 -1.75
N HIS A 198 1.10 2.10 -2.37
CA HIS A 198 1.16 0.64 -2.49
C HIS A 198 0.97 0.16 -3.95
N PRO A 199 1.76 0.64 -4.91
CA PRO A 199 1.52 0.39 -6.34
C PRO A 199 1.62 -1.11 -6.70
N ALA A 200 2.45 -1.88 -6.01
CA ALA A 200 2.64 -3.31 -6.27
C ALA A 200 1.69 -4.24 -5.49
N GLY A 201 0.93 -3.72 -4.52
CA GLY A 201 0.03 -4.51 -3.68
C GLY A 201 -1.27 -4.91 -4.40
N SER A 202 -1.92 -5.99 -3.95
CA SER A 202 -3.22 -6.42 -4.50
C SER A 202 -4.29 -5.32 -4.42
N LEU A 203 -4.24 -4.49 -3.37
CA LEU A 203 -5.15 -3.37 -3.19
C LEU A 203 -4.80 -2.20 -4.11
N GLY A 204 -3.51 -1.87 -4.30
CA GLY A 204 -3.06 -0.88 -5.28
C GLY A 204 -3.53 -1.25 -6.70
N ARG A 205 -3.39 -2.53 -7.06
CA ARG A 205 -3.88 -3.05 -8.34
C ARG A 205 -5.41 -2.93 -8.50
N LYS A 206 -6.18 -3.18 -7.42
CA LYS A 206 -7.66 -3.04 -7.47
C LYS A 206 -8.12 -1.59 -7.60
N LEU A 207 -7.32 -0.64 -7.15
CA LEU A 207 -7.62 0.79 -7.15
C LEU A 207 -6.96 1.54 -8.31
N ALA A 208 -6.09 0.86 -9.09
CA ALA A 208 -5.46 1.44 -10.29
C ALA A 208 -6.54 1.88 -11.30
N ARG A 209 -6.29 3.01 -11.93
CA ARG A 209 -7.14 3.56 -12.98
C ARG A 209 -6.56 3.24 -14.35
N VAL A 210 -7.40 3.29 -15.37
CA VAL A 210 -6.99 2.95 -16.74
C VAL A 210 -5.84 3.82 -17.23
N GLU A 211 -5.77 5.08 -16.83
CA GLU A 211 -4.69 6.01 -17.18
C GLU A 211 -3.33 5.66 -16.59
N ASP A 212 -3.28 4.87 -15.51
CA ASP A 212 -2.03 4.43 -14.88
C ASP A 212 -1.32 3.35 -15.71
N LEU A 213 -2.05 2.68 -16.61
CA LEU A 213 -1.58 1.50 -17.36
C LEU A 213 -1.71 1.64 -18.86
N MET A 214 -2.56 2.54 -19.36
CA MET A 214 -2.79 2.68 -20.80
C MET A 214 -1.53 3.14 -21.51
N ARG A 215 -1.34 2.63 -22.70
CA ARG A 215 -0.36 3.15 -23.65
C ARG A 215 -0.85 4.46 -24.21
N THR A 216 0.04 5.43 -24.37
CA THR A 216 -0.28 6.80 -24.86
C THR A 216 0.67 7.24 -25.96
N GLY A 217 0.33 8.33 -26.66
CA GLY A 217 1.18 8.96 -27.64
C GLY A 217 1.62 8.02 -28.77
N ASN A 218 2.91 7.93 -29.03
CA ASN A 218 3.48 7.11 -30.12
C ASN A 218 3.32 5.58 -29.91
N HIS A 219 2.83 5.15 -28.74
CA HIS A 219 2.52 3.76 -28.49
C HIS A 219 1.10 3.37 -28.91
N VAL A 220 0.26 4.33 -29.28
CA VAL A 220 -1.08 4.11 -29.83
C VAL A 220 -1.04 4.33 -31.34
N ARG A 221 -1.48 3.34 -32.09
CA ARG A 221 -1.58 3.42 -33.55
C ARG A 221 -2.90 4.09 -33.92
N LEU A 222 -2.82 5.30 -34.48
CA LEU A 222 -3.99 6.07 -34.89
C LEU A 222 -4.10 6.12 -36.43
N ALA A 223 -5.32 6.03 -36.95
CA ALA A 223 -5.66 6.23 -38.35
C ALA A 223 -6.93 7.06 -38.48
N HIS A 224 -7.05 7.82 -39.58
CA HIS A 224 -8.28 8.52 -39.93
C HIS A 224 -9.20 7.58 -40.75
N VAL A 225 -10.51 7.76 -40.63
CA VAL A 225 -11.53 6.92 -41.30
C VAL A 225 -11.32 6.78 -42.81
N ASP A 226 -10.78 7.80 -43.48
CA ASP A 226 -10.56 7.87 -44.93
C ASP A 226 -9.21 7.27 -45.38
N GLU A 227 -8.30 6.99 -44.45
CA GLU A 227 -7.01 6.37 -44.81
C GLU A 227 -7.23 4.92 -45.24
N THR A 228 -6.46 4.45 -46.25
CA THR A 228 -6.51 3.03 -46.60
C THR A 228 -5.76 2.19 -45.60
N VAL A 229 -6.18 0.92 -45.41
CA VAL A 229 -5.48 -0.01 -44.50
C VAL A 229 -4.00 -0.11 -44.88
N ARG A 230 -3.68 -0.19 -46.19
CA ARG A 230 -2.30 -0.26 -46.69
C ARG A 230 -1.49 0.97 -46.28
N SER A 231 -2.01 2.17 -46.51
CA SER A 231 -1.29 3.42 -46.19
C SER A 231 -0.99 3.51 -44.68
N VAL A 232 -1.95 3.15 -43.85
CA VAL A 232 -1.80 3.10 -42.39
C VAL A 232 -0.71 2.10 -41.97
N LEU A 233 -0.75 0.86 -42.52
CA LEU A 233 0.24 -0.16 -42.19
C LEU A 233 1.66 0.23 -42.62
N VAL A 234 1.82 0.86 -43.77
CA VAL A 234 3.12 1.35 -44.28
C VAL A 234 3.63 2.48 -43.37
N ARG A 235 2.77 3.47 -43.06
CA ARG A 235 3.12 4.62 -42.22
C ARG A 235 3.51 4.18 -40.80
N LEU A 236 2.83 3.20 -40.24
CA LEU A 236 3.04 2.72 -38.88
C LEU A 236 4.02 1.55 -38.79
N GLY A 237 4.56 1.07 -39.93
CA GLY A 237 5.37 -0.15 -40.04
C GLY A 237 6.75 -0.12 -39.37
N GLY A 238 7.25 1.05 -38.95
CA GLY A 238 8.59 1.24 -38.39
C GLY A 238 8.70 1.12 -36.85
N ALA A 239 7.60 0.98 -36.12
CA ALA A 239 7.62 0.95 -34.66
C ALA A 239 8.15 -0.38 -34.10
N ARG A 240 9.12 -0.31 -33.19
CA ARG A 240 9.81 -1.48 -32.60
C ARG A 240 8.89 -2.41 -31.76
N ARG A 241 7.83 -1.88 -31.18
CA ARG A 241 6.84 -2.64 -30.38
C ARG A 241 5.44 -2.27 -30.84
N ARG A 242 4.76 -3.20 -31.51
CA ARG A 242 3.44 -2.99 -32.10
C ARG A 242 2.34 -3.40 -31.13
N THR A 243 1.30 -2.58 -30.99
CA THR A 243 -0.02 -3.05 -30.56
C THR A 243 -0.66 -3.77 -31.75
N GLY A 244 -1.45 -4.80 -31.51
CA GLY A 244 -2.22 -5.50 -32.56
C GLY A 244 -3.37 -4.67 -33.11
N ALA A 245 -3.67 -3.51 -32.51
CA ALA A 245 -4.81 -2.67 -32.90
C ALA A 245 -4.41 -1.31 -33.45
N ILE A 246 -5.21 -0.82 -34.39
CA ILE A 246 -5.23 0.54 -34.90
C ILE A 246 -6.53 1.18 -34.44
N VAL A 247 -6.45 2.27 -33.69
CA VAL A 247 -7.60 3.07 -33.25
C VAL A 247 -7.95 4.03 -34.40
N VAL A 248 -9.20 4.02 -34.82
CA VAL A 248 -9.66 4.83 -35.97
C VAL A 248 -10.49 6.00 -35.47
N ILE A 249 -10.17 7.20 -35.97
CA ILE A 249 -10.83 8.46 -35.59
C ILE A 249 -11.58 9.08 -36.75
N ASP A 250 -12.61 9.83 -36.43
CA ASP A 250 -13.39 10.65 -37.36
C ASP A 250 -12.80 12.09 -37.50
N ASP A 251 -13.43 12.92 -38.35
CA ASP A 251 -13.07 14.33 -38.57
C ASP A 251 -13.12 15.20 -37.31
N ALA A 252 -13.87 14.79 -36.27
CA ALA A 252 -13.94 15.44 -34.97
C ALA A 252 -12.94 14.87 -33.96
N GLU A 253 -11.97 14.05 -34.43
CA GLU A 253 -10.99 13.32 -33.62
C GLU A 253 -11.62 12.36 -32.59
N ARG A 254 -12.85 11.92 -32.79
CA ARG A 254 -13.55 10.98 -31.91
C ARG A 254 -13.33 9.56 -32.39
N LEU A 255 -13.41 8.61 -31.45
CA LEU A 255 -13.31 7.19 -31.73
C LEU A 255 -14.43 6.75 -32.66
N ALA A 256 -14.08 6.41 -33.91
CA ALA A 256 -14.98 5.88 -34.92
C ALA A 256 -14.96 4.35 -34.99
N GLY A 257 -13.80 3.72 -34.71
CA GLY A 257 -13.65 2.30 -34.82
C GLY A 257 -12.30 1.78 -34.33
N ILE A 258 -12.12 0.48 -34.48
CA ILE A 258 -10.84 -0.22 -34.26
C ILE A 258 -10.61 -1.23 -35.40
N PHE A 259 -9.36 -1.38 -35.80
CA PHE A 259 -8.95 -2.38 -36.78
C PHE A 259 -7.75 -3.15 -36.20
N THR A 260 -7.88 -4.47 -36.12
CA THR A 260 -6.89 -5.33 -35.45
C THR A 260 -6.12 -6.20 -36.45
N ASP A 261 -4.99 -6.78 -36.01
CA ASP A 261 -4.25 -7.76 -36.78
C ASP A 261 -5.13 -8.99 -37.12
N SER A 262 -6.10 -9.33 -36.25
CA SER A 262 -7.10 -10.37 -36.53
C SER A 262 -8.07 -9.97 -37.64
N ASP A 263 -8.43 -8.70 -37.75
CA ASP A 263 -9.27 -8.20 -38.84
C ASP A 263 -8.50 -8.27 -40.17
N LEU A 264 -7.22 -7.89 -40.13
CA LEU A 264 -6.34 -8.03 -41.29
C LEU A 264 -6.23 -9.50 -41.77
N ALA A 265 -5.97 -10.43 -40.83
CA ALA A 265 -5.92 -11.87 -41.14
C ALA A 265 -7.23 -12.36 -41.80
N ARG A 266 -8.38 -11.93 -41.25
CA ARG A 266 -9.70 -12.28 -41.77
C ARG A 266 -9.94 -11.79 -43.20
N LEU A 267 -9.40 -10.61 -43.59
CA LEU A 267 -9.48 -10.14 -44.97
C LEU A 267 -8.80 -11.11 -45.94
N PHE A 268 -7.63 -11.66 -45.60
CA PHE A 268 -6.92 -12.66 -46.41
C PHE A 268 -7.63 -14.02 -46.40
N GLU A 269 -8.05 -14.52 -45.26
CA GLU A 269 -8.77 -15.79 -45.11
C GLU A 269 -10.05 -15.82 -45.93
N THR A 270 -10.76 -14.71 -46.01
CA THR A 270 -12.01 -14.57 -46.75
C THR A 270 -11.83 -14.10 -48.20
N ARG A 271 -10.59 -14.02 -48.69
CA ARG A 271 -10.23 -13.54 -50.05
C ARG A 271 -10.76 -12.14 -50.36
N ARG A 272 -10.80 -11.27 -49.35
CA ARG A 272 -11.20 -9.86 -49.47
C ARG A 272 -10.03 -8.91 -49.34
N ASP A 273 -8.83 -9.39 -49.65
CA ASP A 273 -7.56 -8.66 -49.56
C ASP A 273 -7.53 -7.36 -50.40
N ALA A 274 -8.32 -7.29 -51.50
CA ALA A 274 -8.50 -6.04 -52.25
C ALA A 274 -9.04 -4.88 -51.38
N LEU A 275 -9.71 -5.15 -50.26
CA LEU A 275 -10.21 -4.11 -49.35
C LEU A 275 -9.11 -3.42 -48.57
N ILE A 276 -7.87 -3.92 -48.56
CA ILE A 276 -6.73 -3.20 -47.93
C ILE A 276 -6.41 -1.87 -48.61
N ASP A 277 -6.84 -1.70 -49.87
CA ASP A 277 -6.68 -0.44 -50.62
C ASP A 277 -7.91 0.47 -50.57
N ARG A 278 -8.93 0.07 -49.76
CA ARG A 278 -10.12 0.85 -49.50
C ARG A 278 -9.98 1.61 -48.13
N PRO A 279 -10.79 2.65 -47.88
CA PRO A 279 -10.85 3.33 -46.59
C PRO A 279 -11.01 2.34 -45.44
N ILE A 280 -10.25 2.54 -44.35
CA ILE A 280 -10.29 1.66 -43.17
C ILE A 280 -11.69 1.61 -42.56
N ALA A 281 -12.50 2.66 -42.73
CA ALA A 281 -13.89 2.73 -42.31
C ALA A 281 -14.79 1.62 -42.92
N GLU A 282 -14.40 1.00 -44.06
CA GLU A 282 -15.16 -0.08 -44.69
C GLU A 282 -14.91 -1.45 -44.04
N VAL A 283 -13.80 -1.61 -43.31
CA VAL A 283 -13.33 -2.87 -42.76
C VAL A 283 -13.11 -2.89 -41.26
N MET A 284 -13.14 -1.72 -40.60
CA MET A 284 -12.98 -1.59 -39.16
C MET A 284 -14.18 -2.13 -38.39
N THR A 285 -13.99 -2.52 -37.13
CA THR A 285 -15.09 -2.71 -36.18
C THR A 285 -15.56 -1.33 -35.73
N ARG A 286 -16.81 -0.98 -36.05
CA ARG A 286 -17.45 0.27 -35.66
C ARG A 286 -17.92 0.23 -34.22
N ASP A 287 -17.95 1.38 -33.54
CA ASP A 287 -18.35 1.54 -32.15
C ASP A 287 -17.77 0.45 -31.22
N PRO A 288 -16.43 0.36 -31.15
CA PRO A 288 -15.78 -0.68 -30.37
C PRO A 288 -16.06 -0.49 -28.87
N VAL A 289 -15.98 -1.61 -28.14
CA VAL A 289 -15.95 -1.54 -26.67
C VAL A 289 -14.79 -0.64 -26.25
N ARG A 290 -15.05 0.26 -25.33
CA ARG A 290 -14.08 1.27 -24.85
C ARG A 290 -14.26 1.52 -23.38
N VAL A 291 -13.26 2.08 -22.74
CA VAL A 291 -13.35 2.61 -21.37
C VAL A 291 -13.02 4.10 -21.36
N THR A 292 -13.49 4.80 -20.34
CA THR A 292 -13.26 6.24 -20.21
C THR A 292 -12.14 6.50 -19.19
N VAL A 293 -11.33 7.53 -19.41
CA VAL A 293 -10.35 8.02 -18.43
C VAL A 293 -11.01 8.19 -17.06
N GLY A 294 -10.35 7.71 -16.01
CA GLY A 294 -10.88 7.68 -14.65
C GLY A 294 -11.59 6.37 -14.28
N ALA A 295 -11.87 5.48 -15.24
CA ALA A 295 -12.43 4.17 -14.95
C ALA A 295 -11.44 3.29 -14.17
N PRO A 296 -11.91 2.45 -13.22
CA PRO A 296 -11.07 1.45 -12.58
C PRO A 296 -10.52 0.45 -13.60
N VAL A 297 -9.29 0.00 -13.42
CA VAL A 297 -8.70 -1.06 -14.26
C VAL A 297 -9.53 -2.34 -14.24
N ALA A 298 -10.21 -2.63 -13.13
CA ALA A 298 -11.12 -3.77 -13.01
C ALA A 298 -12.24 -3.75 -14.07
N GLU A 299 -12.74 -2.58 -14.46
CA GLU A 299 -13.74 -2.41 -15.51
C GLU A 299 -13.15 -2.78 -16.88
N ALA A 300 -11.92 -2.34 -17.17
CA ALA A 300 -11.22 -2.71 -18.40
C ALA A 300 -10.96 -4.23 -18.48
N VAL A 301 -10.53 -4.84 -17.37
CA VAL A 301 -10.32 -6.30 -17.27
C VAL A 301 -11.62 -7.06 -17.55
N GLU A 302 -12.73 -6.64 -16.95
CA GLU A 302 -14.01 -7.30 -17.16
C GLU A 302 -14.51 -7.14 -18.61
N ALA A 303 -14.34 -5.94 -19.21
CA ALA A 303 -14.70 -5.70 -20.60
C ALA A 303 -13.89 -6.59 -21.57
N LEU A 304 -12.57 -6.69 -21.37
CA LEU A 304 -11.70 -7.57 -22.16
C LEU A 304 -12.12 -9.04 -22.02
N ARG A 305 -12.35 -9.48 -20.77
CA ARG A 305 -12.74 -10.87 -20.48
C ARG A 305 -14.11 -11.25 -21.07
N ALA A 306 -15.13 -10.43 -20.80
CA ALA A 306 -16.51 -10.71 -21.22
C ALA A 306 -16.66 -10.74 -22.73
N ARG A 307 -15.87 -9.96 -23.45
CA ARG A 307 -15.91 -9.85 -24.92
C ARG A 307 -14.78 -10.59 -25.63
N LYS A 308 -13.87 -11.24 -24.88
CA LYS A 308 -12.68 -11.95 -25.41
C LYS A 308 -11.83 -11.05 -26.31
N LEU A 309 -11.58 -9.82 -25.86
CA LEU A 309 -10.79 -8.83 -26.56
C LEU A 309 -9.34 -8.83 -26.05
N SER A 310 -8.40 -8.46 -26.93
CA SER A 310 -6.99 -8.28 -26.56
C SER A 310 -6.64 -6.83 -26.30
N GLU A 311 -7.37 -5.89 -26.91
CA GLU A 311 -7.13 -4.46 -26.81
C GLU A 311 -8.43 -3.70 -26.57
N LEU A 312 -8.31 -2.58 -25.85
CA LEU A 312 -9.43 -1.74 -25.45
C LEU A 312 -9.06 -0.25 -25.56
N PRO A 313 -9.68 0.53 -26.47
CA PRO A 313 -9.49 1.95 -26.52
C PRO A 313 -9.91 2.66 -25.24
N VAL A 314 -9.09 3.63 -24.81
CA VAL A 314 -9.41 4.55 -23.72
C VAL A 314 -9.75 5.90 -24.31
N VAL A 315 -10.92 6.43 -23.95
CA VAL A 315 -11.41 7.72 -24.46
C VAL A 315 -11.56 8.74 -23.33
N ASP A 316 -11.48 10.02 -23.68
CA ASP A 316 -11.89 11.10 -22.80
C ASP A 316 -13.42 11.24 -22.74
N ARG A 317 -13.91 12.20 -21.95
CA ARG A 317 -15.36 12.49 -21.84
C ARG A 317 -15.99 12.99 -23.14
N GLY A 318 -15.17 13.48 -24.08
CA GLY A 318 -15.59 13.91 -25.42
C GLY A 318 -15.61 12.78 -26.45
N GLY A 319 -15.21 11.58 -26.07
CA GLY A 319 -15.11 10.42 -26.95
C GLY A 319 -13.86 10.38 -27.80
N ARG A 320 -12.84 11.22 -27.51
CA ARG A 320 -11.54 11.21 -28.20
C ARG A 320 -10.64 10.14 -27.61
N PRO A 321 -9.98 9.30 -28.43
CA PRO A 321 -9.06 8.32 -27.92
C PRO A 321 -7.80 8.99 -27.36
N VAL A 322 -7.48 8.70 -26.10
CA VAL A 322 -6.33 9.20 -25.36
C VAL A 322 -5.32 8.10 -25.03
N GLY A 323 -5.70 6.84 -25.18
CA GLY A 323 -4.86 5.69 -24.91
C GLY A 323 -5.43 4.38 -25.43
N LEU A 324 -4.68 3.31 -25.19
CA LEU A 324 -5.06 1.93 -25.48
C LEU A 324 -4.57 1.03 -24.33
N ILE A 325 -5.41 0.13 -23.86
CA ILE A 325 -5.03 -0.96 -22.97
C ILE A 325 -4.91 -2.24 -23.78
N ASP A 326 -3.78 -2.92 -23.65
CA ASP A 326 -3.52 -4.25 -24.19
C ASP A 326 -3.58 -5.27 -23.03
N VAL A 327 -4.11 -6.46 -23.28
CA VAL A 327 -4.20 -7.53 -22.27
C VAL A 327 -2.83 -7.82 -21.63
N THR A 328 -1.73 -7.63 -22.35
CA THR A 328 -0.37 -7.84 -21.84
C THR A 328 0.03 -6.79 -20.80
N ASP A 329 -0.56 -5.60 -20.82
CA ASP A 329 -0.33 -4.58 -19.82
C ASP A 329 -0.99 -4.93 -18.46
N LEU A 330 -1.93 -5.87 -18.48
CA LEU A 330 -2.71 -6.33 -17.33
C LEU A 330 -2.21 -7.67 -16.72
N ILE A 331 -1.29 -8.38 -17.38
CA ILE A 331 -0.83 -9.73 -16.93
C ILE A 331 -0.29 -9.72 -15.50
N GLY A 332 0.40 -8.66 -15.08
CA GLY A 332 0.89 -8.53 -13.70
C GLY A 332 -0.18 -8.14 -12.67
N LEU A 333 -1.42 -7.86 -13.09
CA LEU A 333 -2.50 -7.32 -12.26
C LEU A 333 -3.61 -8.35 -12.00
N VAL A 334 -3.72 -9.36 -12.84
CA VAL A 334 -4.69 -10.45 -12.64
C VAL A 334 -4.12 -11.37 -11.55
N PRO A 335 -4.84 -11.60 -10.41
CA PRO A 335 -4.41 -12.61 -9.46
C PRO A 335 -4.33 -13.95 -10.18
N GLU A 336 -3.22 -14.68 -10.04
CA GLU A 336 -3.20 -16.10 -10.35
C GLU A 336 -4.31 -16.76 -9.51
N ARG A 337 -5.42 -17.11 -10.16
CA ARG A 337 -6.31 -18.12 -9.60
C ARG A 337 -5.52 -19.42 -9.71
N LEU A 338 -5.00 -19.89 -8.60
CA LEU A 338 -4.73 -21.31 -8.44
C LEU A 338 -6.11 -21.98 -8.59
N ASP A 339 -6.34 -22.53 -9.76
CA ASP A 339 -7.49 -23.40 -10.02
C ASP A 339 -7.34 -24.62 -9.11
N ALA A 340 -7.97 -24.55 -7.93
CA ALA A 340 -8.10 -25.66 -6.97
C ALA A 340 -9.35 -26.48 -7.31
N GLU A 341 -9.58 -26.80 -8.57
CA GLU A 341 -10.72 -27.62 -9.00
C GLU A 341 -10.37 -28.80 -9.93
N ASP A 342 -9.06 -29.15 -10.09
CA ASP A 342 -8.67 -30.38 -10.81
C ASP A 342 -7.76 -31.29 -9.97
N ALA A 343 -8.14 -31.55 -8.70
CA ALA A 343 -7.58 -32.62 -7.89
C ALA A 343 -8.70 -33.28 -7.06
N ALA A 344 -9.55 -34.06 -7.75
CA ALA A 344 -10.42 -35.06 -7.16
C ALA A 344 -10.33 -36.36 -7.95
#